data_636eb4258049146f295ce0bed064077e
#
_entry.id   636eb4258049146f295ce0bed064077e
#
_cell.length_a   1.000
_cell.length_b   1.000
_cell.length_c   1.000
_cell.angle_alpha   90.00
_cell.angle_beta   90.00
_cell.angle_gamma   90.00
#
_symmetry.space_group_name_H-M   'P 1'
#
loop_
_entity.id
_entity.type
_entity.pdbx_description
1 polymer ?
#
loop_
_entity_poly.entity_id
_entity_poly.type
_entity_poly.pdbx_seq_one_letter_code
_entity_poly.pdbx_strand_id
1 'polypeptide(L)'
;MATRRKIFLVQGPFKFLLTVLITAVTLLACNSNYVYPKRGYFKIDFPEKKYQLFNQAGYPYTFEYPVYGSVVKDTSFFGDATENPWWVNIELPRFNARIYISYKEVGRNNFDSLVNDGYKLAYKQHTDVSTGIEDNPISTPNGVAGVYFSLAGNTATANQFFVSDSVKHFLRGALYFDATPNADSLGIVNDFLKKDLEHLINTLKWR
;
A
#
# COMPACT_ATOMS: atom_id res chain seq x y z
N MET A 1 46.95 -71.40 -45.36
CA MET A 1 45.80 -71.49 -44.42
C MET A 1 45.98 -70.43 -43.37
N ALA A 2 45.30 -69.32 -43.52
CA ALA A 2 45.44 -68.17 -42.61
C ALA A 2 44.17 -68.11 -41.67
N THR A 3 44.38 -68.34 -40.39
CA THR A 3 43.32 -68.37 -39.38
C THR A 3 43.05 -66.97 -38.95
N ARG A 4 41.88 -66.38 -39.34
CA ARG A 4 41.39 -65.09 -38.85
C ARG A 4 40.86 -65.25 -37.43
N ARG A 5 41.53 -64.67 -36.45
CA ARG A 5 41.00 -64.51 -35.08
C ARG A 5 39.94 -63.38 -35.11
N LYS A 6 38.70 -63.74 -34.81
CA LYS A 6 37.61 -62.76 -34.55
C LYS A 6 37.81 -62.15 -33.14
N ILE A 7 38.15 -60.90 -33.11
CA ILE A 7 38.14 -60.12 -31.84
C ILE A 7 36.67 -59.79 -31.52
N PHE A 8 36.09 -60.47 -30.53
CA PHE A 8 34.84 -60.16 -29.97
C PHE A 8 35.02 -58.92 -29.09
N LEU A 9 34.72 -57.73 -29.62
CA LEU A 9 34.65 -56.54 -28.85
C LEU A 9 33.44 -56.60 -27.87
N VAL A 10 33.71 -56.78 -26.61
CA VAL A 10 32.73 -56.63 -25.51
C VAL A 10 32.30 -55.18 -25.43
N GLN A 11 31.42 -54.75 -26.33
CA GLN A 11 30.93 -53.35 -26.37
C GLN A 11 29.68 -53.11 -25.57
N GLY A 12 29.07 -54.13 -24.99
CA GLY A 12 27.79 -54.03 -24.25
C GLY A 12 27.88 -53.29 -22.89
N PRO A 13 28.75 -53.78 -21.97
CA PRO A 13 28.71 -53.23 -20.58
C PRO A 13 29.27 -51.80 -20.50
N PHE A 14 30.27 -51.46 -21.36
CA PHE A 14 30.84 -50.11 -21.33
C PHE A 14 29.88 -49.04 -21.83
N LYS A 15 29.12 -49.31 -22.88
CA LYS A 15 28.09 -48.38 -23.38
C LYS A 15 26.97 -48.23 -22.38
N PHE A 16 26.53 -49.28 -21.70
CA PHE A 16 25.53 -49.22 -20.66
C PHE A 16 26.00 -48.39 -19.47
N LEU A 17 27.25 -48.60 -19.00
CA LEU A 17 27.83 -47.83 -17.90
C LEU A 17 27.95 -46.33 -18.24
N LEU A 18 28.34 -46.01 -19.47
CA LEU A 18 28.46 -44.63 -19.96
C LEU A 18 27.08 -43.96 -20.04
N THR A 19 26.03 -44.67 -20.47
CA THR A 19 24.67 -44.13 -20.50
C THR A 19 24.13 -43.86 -19.09
N VAL A 20 24.34 -44.76 -18.17
CA VAL A 20 23.95 -44.59 -16.76
C VAL A 20 24.68 -43.39 -16.12
N LEU A 21 25.97 -43.23 -16.42
CA LEU A 21 26.76 -42.10 -15.91
C LEU A 21 26.24 -40.75 -16.43
N ILE A 22 25.97 -40.69 -17.77
CA ILE A 22 25.41 -39.47 -18.38
C ILE A 22 24.02 -39.12 -17.78
N THR A 23 23.17 -40.16 -17.63
CA THR A 23 21.82 -39.92 -17.00
C THR A 23 21.94 -39.47 -15.55
N ALA A 24 22.87 -40.01 -14.78
CA ALA A 24 23.12 -39.59 -13.41
C ALA A 24 23.62 -38.14 -13.34
N VAL A 25 24.52 -37.72 -14.22
CA VAL A 25 25.02 -36.34 -14.29
C VAL A 25 23.92 -35.34 -14.69
N THR A 26 23.05 -35.73 -15.63
CA THR A 26 21.91 -34.85 -16.03
C THR A 26 20.87 -34.70 -14.94
N LEU A 27 20.63 -35.72 -14.11
CA LEU A 27 19.72 -35.66 -12.98
C LEU A 27 20.27 -34.82 -11.83
N LEU A 28 21.58 -34.70 -11.66
CA LEU A 28 22.22 -33.86 -10.65
C LEU A 28 22.31 -32.37 -11.06
N ALA A 29 22.17 -32.06 -12.36
CA ALA A 29 22.26 -30.68 -12.87
C ALA A 29 21.03 -29.81 -12.60
N CYS A 30 19.92 -30.34 -12.04
CA CYS A 30 18.66 -29.63 -11.82
C CYS A 30 18.53 -28.93 -10.45
N ASN A 31 19.60 -28.68 -9.71
CA ASN A 31 19.57 -27.92 -8.47
C ASN A 31 20.17 -26.51 -8.66
N SER A 32 19.65 -25.74 -9.60
CA SER A 32 19.89 -24.31 -9.59
C SER A 32 18.88 -23.66 -8.65
N ASN A 33 19.31 -23.21 -7.48
CA ASN A 33 18.60 -22.19 -6.73
C ASN A 33 18.55 -20.93 -7.61
N TYR A 34 17.57 -20.89 -8.52
CA TYR A 34 17.36 -19.69 -9.35
C TYR A 34 16.89 -18.56 -8.42
N VAL A 35 17.85 -17.75 -8.00
CA VAL A 35 17.55 -16.51 -7.31
C VAL A 35 17.08 -15.52 -8.38
N TYR A 36 15.79 -15.21 -8.39
CA TYR A 36 15.28 -14.15 -9.23
C TYR A 36 16.07 -12.87 -8.95
N PRO A 37 16.70 -12.24 -9.97
CA PRO A 37 17.34 -10.95 -9.75
C PRO A 37 16.30 -9.98 -9.19
N LYS A 38 16.63 -9.30 -8.09
CA LYS A 38 15.76 -8.25 -7.54
C LYS A 38 15.53 -7.23 -8.66
N ARG A 39 14.25 -6.92 -8.92
CA ARG A 39 13.92 -5.87 -9.89
C ARG A 39 14.60 -4.58 -9.47
N GLY A 40 15.42 -4.00 -10.34
CA GLY A 40 15.96 -2.67 -10.14
C GLY A 40 14.84 -1.65 -10.35
N TYR A 41 14.63 -0.77 -9.39
CA TYR A 41 13.75 0.39 -9.53
C TYR A 41 14.60 1.63 -9.76
N PHE A 42 14.04 2.61 -10.47
CA PHE A 42 14.68 3.92 -10.57
C PHE A 42 14.83 4.52 -9.17
N LYS A 43 15.97 5.14 -8.91
CA LYS A 43 16.18 5.87 -7.67
C LYS A 43 15.15 6.99 -7.56
N ILE A 44 14.37 6.98 -6.48
CA ILE A 44 13.42 8.04 -6.16
C ILE A 44 14.11 8.99 -5.17
N ASP A 45 14.27 10.25 -5.56
CA ASP A 45 14.75 11.28 -4.65
C ASP A 45 13.57 11.85 -3.87
N PHE A 46 13.45 11.46 -2.61
CA PHE A 46 12.41 11.96 -1.72
C PHE A 46 12.74 13.36 -1.21
N PRO A 47 11.76 14.28 -1.11
CA PRO A 47 11.95 15.57 -0.49
C PRO A 47 12.16 15.43 1.02
N GLU A 48 12.79 16.44 1.62
CA GLU A 48 12.89 16.53 3.08
C GLU A 48 11.49 16.67 3.70
N LYS A 49 11.28 16.00 4.84
CA LYS A 49 10.02 16.09 5.60
C LYS A 49 9.94 17.45 6.29
N LYS A 50 9.16 18.35 5.68
CA LYS A 50 8.78 19.65 6.24
C LYS A 50 7.29 19.81 6.13
N TYR A 51 6.68 20.42 7.13
CA TYR A 51 5.24 20.53 7.24
C TYR A 51 4.78 21.98 7.34
N GLN A 52 3.55 22.23 6.94
CA GLN A 52 2.86 23.50 7.05
C GLN A 52 1.47 23.30 7.60
N LEU A 53 0.95 24.29 8.30
CA LEU A 53 -0.32 24.20 8.99
C LEU A 53 -1.50 24.50 8.04
N PHE A 54 -2.46 23.59 7.95
CA PHE A 54 -3.80 23.88 7.44
C PHE A 54 -4.65 24.49 8.55
N ASN A 55 -4.97 25.77 8.42
CA ASN A 55 -5.71 26.55 9.42
C ASN A 55 -6.68 27.52 8.74
N GLN A 56 -7.55 26.99 7.89
CA GLN A 56 -8.54 27.79 7.17
C GLN A 56 -9.73 28.13 8.07
N ALA A 57 -10.15 29.39 8.07
CA ALA A 57 -11.32 29.85 8.82
C ALA A 57 -12.59 29.10 8.37
N GLY A 58 -13.46 28.74 9.32
CA GLY A 58 -14.71 28.03 9.06
C GLY A 58 -14.58 26.50 8.97
N TYR A 59 -13.37 25.94 8.99
CA TYR A 59 -13.18 24.50 9.07
C TYR A 59 -13.21 24.01 10.52
N PRO A 60 -13.87 22.85 10.81
CA PRO A 60 -14.01 22.32 12.16
C PRO A 60 -12.75 21.59 12.68
N TYR A 61 -11.65 21.66 11.93
CA TYR A 61 -10.38 21.01 12.24
C TYR A 61 -9.19 21.81 11.70
N THR A 62 -8.02 21.49 12.26
CA THR A 62 -6.69 21.92 11.76
C THR A 62 -5.76 20.73 11.77
N PHE A 63 -4.76 20.72 10.88
CA PHE A 63 -3.72 19.70 10.83
C PHE A 63 -2.49 20.25 10.11
N GLU A 64 -1.36 19.57 10.24
CA GLU A 64 -0.18 19.85 9.44
C GLU A 64 -0.08 18.87 8.25
N TYR A 65 0.39 19.38 7.12
CA TYR A 65 0.59 18.60 5.90
C TYR A 65 1.93 18.97 5.25
N PRO A 66 2.50 18.08 4.39
CA PRO A 66 3.82 18.31 3.81
C PRO A 66 3.86 19.57 2.91
N VAL A 67 4.96 20.32 2.97
CA VAL A 67 5.14 21.53 2.15
C VAL A 67 5.18 21.27 0.64
N TYR A 68 5.42 20.01 0.23
CA TYR A 68 5.37 19.60 -1.17
C TYR A 68 3.98 19.17 -1.63
N GLY A 69 2.97 19.33 -0.77
CA GLY A 69 1.56 19.14 -1.08
C GLY A 69 0.79 20.44 -1.11
N SER A 70 -0.42 20.41 -1.64
CA SER A 70 -1.38 21.51 -1.62
C SER A 70 -2.74 21.02 -1.20
N VAL A 71 -3.46 21.80 -0.37
CA VAL A 71 -4.83 21.47 0.03
C VAL A 71 -5.80 22.11 -0.95
N VAL A 72 -6.69 21.31 -1.52
CA VAL A 72 -7.75 21.72 -2.43
C VAL A 72 -9.09 21.34 -1.83
N LYS A 73 -10.07 22.24 -1.89
CA LYS A 73 -11.44 21.93 -1.46
C LYS A 73 -12.03 20.85 -2.36
N ASP A 74 -12.58 19.81 -1.75
CA ASP A 74 -13.37 18.81 -2.47
C ASP A 74 -14.83 19.25 -2.52
N THR A 75 -15.38 19.33 -3.74
CA THR A 75 -16.76 19.78 -3.97
C THR A 75 -17.64 18.69 -4.57
N SER A 76 -17.04 17.54 -4.94
CA SER A 76 -17.74 16.46 -5.61
C SER A 76 -17.23 15.10 -5.17
N PHE A 77 -18.15 14.23 -4.79
CA PHE A 77 -17.85 12.83 -4.44
C PHE A 77 -18.62 11.90 -5.38
N PHE A 78 -17.91 11.23 -6.29
CA PHE A 78 -18.49 10.40 -7.37
C PHE A 78 -19.55 11.10 -8.23
N GLY A 79 -19.41 12.40 -8.44
CA GLY A 79 -20.34 13.21 -9.24
C GLY A 79 -21.44 13.89 -8.43
N ASP A 80 -21.67 13.50 -7.19
CA ASP A 80 -22.59 14.15 -6.26
C ASP A 80 -21.90 15.25 -5.45
N ALA A 81 -22.66 16.23 -4.96
CA ALA A 81 -22.14 17.25 -4.05
C ALA A 81 -21.71 16.60 -2.72
N THR A 82 -20.63 17.11 -2.13
CA THR A 82 -20.21 16.67 -0.79
C THR A 82 -21.26 17.04 0.26
N GLU A 83 -21.41 16.22 1.30
CA GLU A 83 -22.40 16.40 2.38
C GLU A 83 -22.27 17.75 3.10
N ASN A 84 -21.06 18.29 3.14
CA ASN A 84 -20.73 19.57 3.75
C ASN A 84 -19.50 20.20 3.08
N PRO A 85 -19.20 21.49 3.31
CA PRO A 85 -18.14 22.21 2.64
C PRO A 85 -16.72 21.92 3.18
N TRP A 86 -16.56 21.02 4.15
CA TRP A 86 -15.30 20.78 4.86
C TRP A 86 -14.51 19.56 4.37
N TRP A 87 -14.87 19.05 3.21
CA TRP A 87 -14.07 18.01 2.55
C TRP A 87 -12.91 18.66 1.80
N VAL A 88 -11.73 18.07 1.93
CA VAL A 88 -10.53 18.54 1.27
C VAL A 88 -9.70 17.38 0.71
N ASN A 89 -8.93 17.67 -0.32
CA ASN A 89 -7.92 16.78 -0.86
C ASN A 89 -6.54 17.39 -0.65
N ILE A 90 -5.57 16.57 -0.25
CA ILE A 90 -4.17 16.97 -0.25
C ILE A 90 -3.55 16.39 -1.51
N GLU A 91 -3.27 17.23 -2.47
CA GLU A 91 -2.61 16.87 -3.72
C GLU A 91 -1.11 16.75 -3.49
N LEU A 92 -0.53 15.66 -3.99
CA LEU A 92 0.90 15.34 -3.92
C LEU A 92 1.44 15.08 -5.34
N PRO A 93 1.56 16.13 -6.18
CA PRO A 93 1.82 15.98 -7.62
C PRO A 93 3.14 15.25 -7.92
N ARG A 94 4.15 15.45 -7.08
CA ARG A 94 5.46 14.79 -7.22
C ARG A 94 5.37 13.26 -7.21
N PHE A 95 4.36 12.72 -6.53
CA PHE A 95 4.15 11.28 -6.36
C PHE A 95 2.95 10.76 -7.16
N ASN A 96 2.31 11.64 -7.95
CA ASN A 96 1.05 11.32 -8.60
C ASN A 96 0.04 10.70 -7.62
N ALA A 97 -0.07 11.33 -6.44
CA ALA A 97 -0.84 10.84 -5.31
C ALA A 97 -1.73 11.92 -4.71
N ARG A 98 -2.77 11.48 -4.01
CA ARG A 98 -3.75 12.34 -3.34
C ARG A 98 -4.22 11.69 -2.06
N ILE A 99 -4.35 12.50 -1.00
CA ILE A 99 -5.02 12.10 0.22
C ILE A 99 -6.42 12.72 0.19
N TYR A 100 -7.44 11.88 0.10
CA TYR A 100 -8.83 12.32 0.23
C TYR A 100 -9.19 12.43 1.70
N ILE A 101 -9.72 13.56 2.11
CA ILE A 101 -10.18 13.81 3.49
C ILE A 101 -11.65 14.16 3.44
N SER A 102 -12.48 13.29 4.00
CA SER A 102 -13.91 13.51 4.19
C SER A 102 -14.21 13.78 5.64
N TYR A 103 -15.11 14.73 5.89
CA TYR A 103 -15.56 15.10 7.22
C TYR A 103 -17.07 14.90 7.36
N LYS A 104 -17.50 14.39 8.49
CA LYS A 104 -18.91 14.25 8.85
C LYS A 104 -19.16 14.70 10.29
N GLU A 105 -20.34 15.28 10.54
CA GLU A 105 -20.76 15.64 11.88
C GLU A 105 -21.42 14.45 12.57
N VAL A 106 -20.90 14.05 13.73
CA VAL A 106 -21.59 13.14 14.64
C VAL A 106 -22.81 13.86 15.19
N GLY A 107 -23.95 13.17 15.29
CA GLY A 107 -25.23 13.82 15.70
C GLY A 107 -26.16 14.10 14.52
N ARG A 108 -25.63 14.54 13.37
CA ARG A 108 -26.34 14.43 12.08
C ARG A 108 -26.26 13.02 11.53
N ASN A 109 -25.14 12.34 11.80
CA ASN A 109 -24.89 10.95 11.46
C ASN A 109 -24.79 10.13 12.75
N ASN A 110 -25.26 8.89 12.71
CA ASN A 110 -25.07 7.96 13.81
C ASN A 110 -23.59 7.53 13.87
N PHE A 111 -22.95 7.67 15.03
CA PHE A 111 -21.53 7.38 15.23
C PHE A 111 -21.18 5.93 14.86
N ASP A 112 -21.96 4.95 15.33
CA ASP A 112 -21.73 3.54 15.05
C ASP A 112 -21.82 3.25 13.56
N SER A 113 -22.73 3.92 12.84
CA SER A 113 -22.84 3.81 11.39
C SER A 113 -21.61 4.38 10.68
N LEU A 114 -21.07 5.51 11.14
CA LEU A 114 -19.83 6.09 10.58
C LEU A 114 -18.63 5.18 10.79
N VAL A 115 -18.50 4.59 11.97
CA VAL A 115 -17.45 3.62 12.28
C VAL A 115 -17.60 2.38 11.40
N ASN A 116 -18.80 1.81 11.31
CA ASN A 116 -19.07 0.66 10.45
C ASN A 116 -18.77 0.94 8.97
N ASP A 117 -19.09 2.14 8.49
CA ASP A 117 -18.77 2.53 7.11
C ASP A 117 -17.24 2.68 6.91
N GLY A 118 -16.52 3.19 7.91
CA GLY A 118 -15.06 3.23 7.90
C GLY A 118 -14.45 1.84 7.74
N TYR A 119 -14.90 0.88 8.52
CA TYR A 119 -14.48 -0.54 8.40
C TYR A 119 -14.91 -1.17 7.07
N LYS A 120 -16.15 -0.95 6.62
CA LYS A 120 -16.61 -1.47 5.32
C LYS A 120 -15.76 -0.97 4.16
N LEU A 121 -15.38 0.30 4.16
CA LEU A 121 -14.55 0.89 3.11
C LEU A 121 -13.12 0.34 3.14
N ALA A 122 -12.58 0.04 4.32
CA ALA A 122 -11.26 -0.57 4.43
C ALA A 122 -11.26 -2.06 4.04
N TYR A 123 -12.24 -2.82 4.47
CA TYR A 123 -12.27 -4.29 4.31
C TYR A 123 -12.99 -4.71 3.04
N LYS A 124 -14.28 -4.35 2.87
CA LYS A 124 -15.12 -4.93 1.81
C LYS A 124 -14.62 -4.65 0.39
N GLN A 125 -14.03 -3.49 0.17
CA GLN A 125 -13.53 -3.11 -1.16
C GLN A 125 -12.15 -3.70 -1.48
N HIS A 126 -11.43 -4.24 -0.48
CA HIS A 126 -10.03 -4.65 -0.63
C HIS A 126 -9.77 -6.11 -0.29
N THR A 127 -10.75 -6.85 0.25
CA THR A 127 -10.57 -8.25 0.69
C THR A 127 -10.06 -9.15 -0.44
N ASP A 128 -10.53 -8.96 -1.68
CA ASP A 128 -10.18 -9.82 -2.81
C ASP A 128 -8.78 -9.51 -3.39
N VAL A 129 -8.22 -8.33 -3.11
CA VAL A 129 -6.94 -7.86 -3.70
C VAL A 129 -5.85 -7.64 -2.65
N SER A 130 -6.21 -7.58 -1.37
CA SER A 130 -5.25 -7.47 -0.27
C SER A 130 -4.72 -8.83 0.13
N THR A 131 -3.44 -8.86 0.52
CA THR A 131 -2.81 -10.04 1.14
C THR A 131 -2.84 -9.98 2.67
N GLY A 132 -3.31 -8.87 3.24
CA GLY A 132 -3.50 -8.65 4.67
C GLY A 132 -4.01 -7.25 4.94
N ILE A 133 -4.83 -7.09 5.96
CA ILE A 133 -5.32 -5.81 6.46
C ILE A 133 -5.06 -5.78 7.96
N GLU A 134 -4.34 -4.75 8.40
CA GLU A 134 -4.04 -4.51 9.81
C GLU A 134 -4.74 -3.25 10.29
N ASP A 135 -5.43 -3.33 11.42
CA ASP A 135 -6.05 -2.20 12.11
C ASP A 135 -5.18 -1.81 13.31
N ASN A 136 -4.68 -0.60 13.26
CA ASN A 136 -3.85 -0.03 14.30
C ASN A 136 -4.66 1.07 15.01
N PRO A 137 -4.89 0.97 16.33
CA PRO A 137 -5.64 1.99 17.05
C PRO A 137 -4.89 3.32 17.08
N ILE A 138 -5.61 4.41 16.88
CA ILE A 138 -5.13 5.79 17.00
C ILE A 138 -5.60 6.35 18.33
N SER A 139 -4.67 6.98 19.07
CA SER A 139 -4.99 7.81 20.24
C SER A 139 -3.93 8.89 20.34
N THR A 140 -4.35 10.17 20.24
CA THR A 140 -3.43 11.31 20.28
C THR A 140 -3.69 12.19 21.51
N PRO A 141 -2.69 12.95 21.97
CA PRO A 141 -2.87 13.89 23.09
C PRO A 141 -3.91 14.99 22.81
N ASN A 142 -4.28 15.20 21.55
CA ASN A 142 -5.26 16.21 21.13
C ASN A 142 -6.73 15.70 21.24
N GLY A 143 -6.98 14.55 21.85
CA GLY A 143 -8.32 13.97 21.96
C GLY A 143 -8.84 13.41 20.64
N VAL A 144 -7.95 13.03 19.73
CA VAL A 144 -8.27 12.39 18.46
C VAL A 144 -8.05 10.89 18.61
N ALA A 145 -9.10 10.10 18.44
CA ALA A 145 -9.05 8.64 18.53
C ALA A 145 -9.65 8.00 17.27
N GLY A 146 -9.23 6.78 16.93
CA GLY A 146 -9.74 6.10 15.73
C GLY A 146 -8.94 4.87 15.36
N VAL A 147 -8.90 4.58 14.05
CA VAL A 147 -8.21 3.41 13.51
C VAL A 147 -7.44 3.79 12.25
N TYR A 148 -6.22 3.32 12.16
CA TYR A 148 -5.38 3.36 10.97
C TYR A 148 -5.34 1.96 10.33
N PHE A 149 -5.73 1.85 9.08
CA PHE A 149 -5.70 0.62 8.31
C PHE A 149 -4.47 0.60 7.40
N SER A 150 -3.66 -0.45 7.54
CA SER A 150 -2.56 -0.75 6.62
C SER A 150 -2.95 -1.95 5.77
N LEU A 151 -3.06 -1.77 4.46
CA LEU A 151 -3.48 -2.80 3.51
C LEU A 151 -2.28 -3.26 2.69
N ALA A 152 -1.92 -4.53 2.82
CA ALA A 152 -0.89 -5.16 2.02
C ALA A 152 -1.45 -5.69 0.69
N GLY A 153 -0.59 -5.84 -0.33
CA GLY A 153 -0.98 -6.33 -1.66
C GLY A 153 -1.28 -5.21 -2.65
N ASN A 154 -1.86 -5.58 -3.80
CA ASN A 154 -2.13 -4.66 -4.90
C ASN A 154 -3.46 -3.91 -4.70
N THR A 155 -3.59 -3.24 -3.56
CA THR A 155 -4.77 -2.46 -3.21
C THR A 155 -4.74 -1.06 -3.83
N ALA A 156 -5.89 -0.50 -4.15
CA ALA A 156 -6.01 0.86 -4.69
C ALA A 156 -5.54 1.92 -3.67
N THR A 157 -5.67 1.63 -2.39
CA THR A 157 -5.17 2.43 -1.28
C THR A 157 -4.58 1.51 -0.21
N ALA A 158 -3.28 1.67 0.07
CA ALA A 158 -2.59 0.91 1.10
C ALA A 158 -2.73 1.53 2.50
N ASN A 159 -3.12 2.80 2.58
CA ASN A 159 -3.14 3.57 3.82
C ASN A 159 -4.46 4.35 3.94
N GLN A 160 -5.26 3.99 4.92
CA GLN A 160 -6.53 4.65 5.24
C GLN A 160 -6.63 4.86 6.75
N PHE A 161 -7.43 5.80 7.17
CA PHE A 161 -7.75 5.98 8.58
C PHE A 161 -9.13 6.63 8.75
N PHE A 162 -9.71 6.46 9.90
CA PHE A 162 -10.72 7.37 10.42
C PHE A 162 -10.39 7.79 11.84
N VAL A 163 -10.80 8.99 12.19
CA VAL A 163 -10.60 9.57 13.53
C VAL A 163 -11.82 10.37 13.95
N SER A 164 -12.06 10.42 15.24
CA SER A 164 -13.22 11.11 15.83
C SER A 164 -12.90 11.55 17.26
N ASP A 165 -13.71 12.46 17.79
CA ASP A 165 -13.85 12.73 19.24
C ASP A 165 -15.05 11.97 19.84
N SER A 166 -15.73 11.15 19.04
CA SER A 166 -16.95 10.38 19.37
C SER A 166 -18.18 11.24 19.74
N VAL A 167 -18.07 12.56 19.71
CA VAL A 167 -19.12 13.49 20.16
C VAL A 167 -19.66 14.33 19.01
N LYS A 168 -18.77 14.94 18.24
CA LYS A 168 -19.15 15.92 17.22
C LYS A 168 -18.46 15.70 15.87
N HIS A 169 -17.23 15.24 15.88
CA HIS A 169 -16.37 15.23 14.71
C HIS A 169 -16.01 13.80 14.27
N PHE A 170 -16.14 13.55 12.98
CA PHE A 170 -15.66 12.33 12.34
C PHE A 170 -14.94 12.69 11.04
N LEU A 171 -13.71 12.25 10.90
CA LEU A 171 -12.88 12.50 9.73
C LEU A 171 -12.30 11.19 9.22
N ARG A 172 -12.38 10.95 7.93
CA ARG A 172 -11.76 9.82 7.26
C ARG A 172 -10.74 10.33 6.24
N GLY A 173 -9.58 9.67 6.19
CA GLY A 173 -8.55 9.93 5.20
C GLY A 173 -8.14 8.64 4.47
N ALA A 174 -7.81 8.76 3.19
CA ALA A 174 -7.29 7.66 2.38
C ALA A 174 -6.31 8.16 1.33
N LEU A 175 -5.15 7.51 1.22
CA LEU A 175 -4.11 7.82 0.25
C LEU A 175 -4.33 6.99 -1.02
N TYR A 176 -4.45 7.66 -2.16
CA TYR A 176 -4.56 7.04 -3.48
C TYR A 176 -3.43 7.52 -4.39
N PHE A 177 -3.04 6.64 -5.31
CA PHE A 177 -2.16 6.97 -6.42
C PHE A 177 -2.96 6.96 -7.73
N ASP A 178 -2.70 7.92 -8.59
CA ASP A 178 -3.19 7.91 -9.98
C ASP A 178 -2.30 7.00 -10.83
N ALA A 179 -2.31 5.71 -10.47
CA ALA A 179 -1.53 4.65 -11.10
C ALA A 179 -2.20 3.29 -10.86
N THR A 180 -1.90 2.33 -11.71
CA THR A 180 -2.33 0.94 -11.48
C THR A 180 -1.74 0.41 -10.17
N PRO A 181 -2.55 -0.15 -9.26
CA PRO A 181 -2.07 -0.71 -8.00
C PRO A 181 -0.97 -1.75 -8.21
N ASN A 182 0.18 -1.54 -7.60
CA ASN A 182 1.33 -2.43 -7.65
C ASN A 182 2.16 -2.26 -6.38
N ALA A 183 2.05 -3.19 -5.44
CA ALA A 183 2.71 -3.13 -4.15
C ALA A 183 4.25 -3.07 -4.28
N ASP A 184 4.82 -3.80 -5.24
CA ASP A 184 6.27 -3.85 -5.43
C ASP A 184 6.86 -2.49 -5.84
N SER A 185 6.18 -1.76 -6.72
CA SER A 185 6.67 -0.47 -7.24
C SER A 185 6.25 0.71 -6.37
N LEU A 186 5.05 0.68 -5.79
CA LEU A 186 4.51 1.77 -4.97
C LEU A 186 4.91 1.67 -3.49
N GLY A 187 5.40 0.50 -3.02
CA GLY A 187 5.67 0.25 -1.60
C GLY A 187 6.58 1.31 -0.97
N ILE A 188 7.69 1.64 -1.62
CA ILE A 188 8.66 2.64 -1.11
C ILE A 188 8.02 4.03 -0.99
N VAL A 189 7.16 4.42 -1.95
CA VAL A 189 6.45 5.70 -1.92
C VAL A 189 5.34 5.68 -0.88
N ASN A 190 4.63 4.56 -0.76
CA ASN A 190 3.64 4.34 0.30
C ASN A 190 4.26 4.51 1.69
N ASP A 191 5.41 3.88 1.96
CA ASP A 191 6.12 3.98 3.24
C ASP A 191 6.59 5.41 3.53
N PHE A 192 7.02 6.11 2.48
CA PHE A 192 7.37 7.52 2.60
C PHE A 192 6.16 8.37 2.96
N LEU A 193 5.04 8.24 2.24
CA LEU A 193 3.83 9.05 2.46
C LEU A 193 3.03 8.62 3.70
N LYS A 194 3.14 7.38 4.15
CA LYS A 194 2.58 6.91 5.43
C LYS A 194 2.99 7.81 6.60
N LYS A 195 4.25 8.24 6.64
CA LYS A 195 4.76 9.16 7.67
C LYS A 195 4.09 10.53 7.63
N ASP A 196 3.65 11.00 6.46
CA ASP A 196 2.90 12.24 6.33
C ASP A 196 1.46 12.09 6.85
N LEU A 197 0.82 10.93 6.62
CA LEU A 197 -0.48 10.65 7.20
C LEU A 197 -0.41 10.54 8.72
N GLU A 198 0.61 9.84 9.24
CA GLU A 198 0.85 9.74 10.69
C GLU A 198 1.08 11.11 11.32
N HIS A 199 1.86 11.99 10.66
CA HIS A 199 2.08 13.36 11.11
C HIS A 199 0.79 14.18 11.10
N LEU A 200 0.00 14.10 10.02
CA LEU A 200 -1.30 14.74 9.90
C LEU A 200 -2.22 14.34 11.06
N ILE A 201 -2.33 13.05 11.34
CA ILE A 201 -3.17 12.52 12.44
C ILE A 201 -2.68 13.04 13.79
N ASN A 202 -1.37 13.00 14.03
CA ASN A 202 -0.79 13.44 15.32
C ASN A 202 -0.93 14.95 15.56
N THR A 203 -1.02 15.74 14.50
CA THR A 203 -1.16 17.21 14.59
C THR A 203 -2.61 17.68 14.46
N LEU A 204 -3.53 16.76 14.12
CA LEU A 204 -4.95 17.09 13.99
C LEU A 204 -5.54 17.59 15.31
N LYS A 205 -6.29 18.67 15.21
CA LYS A 205 -7.06 19.27 16.34
C LYS A 205 -8.44 19.64 15.87
N TRP A 206 -9.44 19.32 16.67
CA TRP A 206 -10.82 19.77 16.49
C TRP A 206 -11.01 21.22 16.94
N ARG A 207 -12.07 21.86 16.41
CA ARG A 207 -12.48 23.23 16.74
C ARG A 207 -13.93 23.29 17.19
#